data_d3545e798efee53dc80a206c62ab873b
#
_entry.id   d3545e798efee53dc80a206c62ab873b
#
_cell.length_a   1.000
_cell.length_b   1.000
_cell.length_c   1.000
_cell.angle_alpha   90.00
_cell.angle_beta   90.00
_cell.angle_gamma   90.00
#
_symmetry.space_group_name_H-M   'P 1'
#
loop_
_entity.id
_entity.type
_entity.pdbx_description
1 polymer ?
#
loop_
_entity_poly.entity_id
_entity_poly.type
_entity_poly.pdbx_seq_one_letter_code
_entity_poly.pdbx_strand_id
1 'polypeptide(L)'
;MDQSVSPSVAPSVARTAEPAPPLRASAPSLGLAPRGRAWSRGRARLPLRPRFLAIAAILLLAVAYGGRELYLRLTHIYEYDARATADIVTVSSRADGWVMEMPTLEGTRVAAGEVVTRIDDRVAKLRADALRAQIEGIRAERTKLRAERHLSRNQADALTRTRTSVVTVREKALAALRSDLDLARLELERNWSLFERRVAGERQFQMAQAAVTKLESQIEQLEAEHEQAEGSLDEARVEHDRLGVIDAQIAALDHQVANLAAQLSQQDVDIEDRTIRSPVPAVIDRTFVLPGEYVQAGQRILLLHDPSEVWVEANIKETQVGRLKLGQKVAVSVDAYPDDTFVGRVSRIGSATTARFALLPTPNPSGNFTKITQRVPVKIDIVDPPKPLTPGMMVEVEIDIR
;
A
#
# COMPACT_ATOMS: atom_id res chain seq x y z
N MET A 1 -27.54 -54.80 -17.65
CA MET A 1 -27.98 -55.39 -16.36
C MET A 1 -28.59 -54.23 -15.62
N ASP A 2 -29.82 -53.94 -15.84
CA ASP A 2 -31.06 -54.60 -15.29
C ASP A 2 -31.30 -54.06 -13.88
N GLN A 3 -32.26 -53.46 -13.60
CA GLN A 3 -33.75 -53.39 -13.63
C GLN A 3 -34.14 -52.35 -12.59
N SER A 4 -34.90 -51.36 -12.91
CA SER A 4 -36.38 -51.31 -12.85
C SER A 4 -36.91 -51.52 -11.44
N VAL A 5 -37.72 -50.59 -10.94
CA VAL A 5 -39.18 -50.75 -10.86
C VAL A 5 -39.82 -49.52 -10.18
N SER A 6 -40.65 -48.82 -10.89
CA SER A 6 -41.89 -48.23 -10.37
C SER A 6 -42.94 -49.35 -10.32
N PRO A 7 -44.09 -49.23 -9.73
CA PRO A 7 -45.06 -48.15 -9.84
C PRO A 7 -46.05 -48.00 -8.62
N SER A 8 -47.00 -47.13 -8.84
CA SER A 8 -48.47 -47.37 -8.69
C SER A 8 -49.19 -46.66 -7.54
N VAL A 9 -50.00 -45.80 -7.84
CA VAL A 9 -51.45 -45.77 -8.16
C VAL A 9 -52.24 -44.94 -7.12
N ALA A 10 -52.91 -43.96 -7.62
CA ALA A 10 -54.11 -43.34 -7.04
C ALA A 10 -55.31 -44.38 -7.06
N PRO A 11 -56.50 -44.16 -6.51
CA PRO A 11 -57.36 -43.05 -6.89
C PRO A 11 -58.32 -42.52 -5.80
N SER A 12 -58.89 -41.33 -6.07
CA SER A 12 -60.32 -40.98 -6.19
C SER A 12 -61.28 -41.45 -5.17
N VAL A 13 -62.08 -40.56 -4.66
CA VAL A 13 -63.54 -40.55 -4.83
C VAL A 13 -64.14 -39.20 -4.47
N ALA A 14 -64.94 -38.70 -5.38
CA ALA A 14 -65.86 -37.58 -5.27
C ALA A 14 -67.14 -38.00 -4.60
N ARG A 15 -67.86 -37.04 -3.99
CA ARG A 15 -69.34 -36.98 -3.92
C ARG A 15 -69.73 -35.56 -3.49
N THR A 16 -70.29 -34.82 -4.41
CA THR A 16 -71.69 -34.53 -4.74
C THR A 16 -72.45 -33.83 -3.63
N ALA A 17 -72.73 -32.66 -3.81
CA ALA A 17 -73.82 -31.75 -4.09
C ALA A 17 -75.19 -32.03 -3.42
N GLU A 18 -75.79 -30.88 -2.99
CA GLU A 18 -77.22 -30.50 -3.09
C GLU A 18 -78.17 -30.83 -1.96
N PRO A 19 -79.33 -30.15 -1.80
CA PRO A 19 -79.65 -28.70 -2.04
C PRO A 19 -80.50 -28.09 -0.89
N ALA A 20 -80.83 -26.81 -1.00
CA ALA A 20 -81.86 -26.11 -0.24
C ALA A 20 -83.30 -26.52 -0.66
N PRO A 21 -84.34 -26.31 0.10
CA PRO A 21 -85.32 -25.26 -0.08
C PRO A 21 -86.18 -24.90 1.19
N PRO A 22 -87.37 -24.22 1.10
CA PRO A 22 -87.62 -22.85 0.68
C PRO A 22 -88.42 -22.03 1.71
N LEU A 23 -88.63 -20.82 1.33
CA LEU A 23 -89.57 -19.82 1.83
C LEU A 23 -90.91 -20.24 2.34
N ARG A 24 -91.42 -19.59 3.41
CA ARG A 24 -92.83 -19.17 3.46
C ARG A 24 -93.03 -17.86 4.22
N ALA A 25 -93.63 -16.95 3.52
CA ALA A 25 -94.20 -15.72 3.96
C ALA A 25 -95.52 -15.90 4.73
N SER A 26 -95.78 -15.00 5.63
CA SER A 26 -97.18 -14.61 5.91
C SER A 26 -97.11 -13.23 6.66
N ALA A 27 -97.67 -12.23 6.03
CA ALA A 27 -98.30 -11.07 6.63
C ALA A 27 -99.81 -11.31 6.54
N PRO A 28 -100.74 -10.45 6.99
CA PRO A 28 -100.71 -9.25 7.78
C PRO A 28 -101.86 -9.17 8.85
N SER A 29 -101.90 -8.09 9.60
CA SER A 29 -103.20 -7.48 9.91
C SER A 29 -102.99 -6.03 10.49
N LEU A 30 -103.77 -5.16 9.90
CA LEU A 30 -104.03 -3.76 10.21
C LEU A 30 -104.76 -3.58 11.54
N GLY A 31 -104.50 -2.53 12.22
CA GLY A 31 -105.28 -2.05 13.34
C GLY A 31 -105.09 -0.53 13.56
N LEU A 32 -106.05 0.25 13.16
CA LEU A 32 -106.22 1.67 13.11
C LEU A 32 -106.01 2.43 14.43
N ALA A 33 -105.59 3.71 14.23
CA ALA A 33 -105.41 4.86 15.10
C ALA A 33 -106.73 5.21 15.94
N PRO A 34 -106.85 6.31 16.74
CA PRO A 34 -106.15 7.58 16.65
C PRO A 34 -105.97 8.39 17.98
N ARG A 35 -105.45 9.64 17.80
CA ARG A 35 -105.56 10.85 18.64
C ARG A 35 -104.74 10.89 19.92
N GLY A 36 -103.95 11.87 20.20
CA GLY A 36 -103.90 13.31 19.90
C GLY A 36 -103.23 14.00 21.10
N ARG A 37 -102.52 15.06 20.86
CA ARG A 37 -102.22 16.17 21.77
C ARG A 37 -100.96 16.05 22.70
N ALA A 38 -100.11 16.91 22.50
CA ALA A 38 -99.68 18.10 23.27
C ALA A 38 -98.11 18.23 23.33
N TRP A 39 -97.65 19.27 22.77
CA TRP A 39 -96.26 19.81 22.88
C TRP A 39 -95.98 20.18 24.36
N SER A 40 -94.94 19.59 24.91
CA SER A 40 -94.22 20.18 26.02
C SER A 40 -92.72 20.10 25.73
N ARG A 41 -92.11 21.24 25.61
CA ARG A 41 -90.67 21.37 25.52
C ARG A 41 -90.00 20.94 26.83
N GLY A 42 -89.68 19.66 26.92
CA GLY A 42 -88.88 19.15 28.00
C GLY A 42 -87.40 18.98 27.50
N ARG A 43 -86.52 19.74 28.09
CA ARG A 43 -85.08 19.48 27.94
C ARG A 43 -84.78 18.08 28.42
N ALA A 44 -84.70 17.10 27.49
CA ALA A 44 -84.26 15.76 27.79
C ALA A 44 -82.79 15.83 28.16
N ARG A 45 -82.45 15.89 29.42
CA ARG A 45 -81.19 15.42 29.95
C ARG A 45 -81.13 13.92 29.74
N LEU A 46 -80.46 13.48 28.66
CA LEU A 46 -80.13 12.04 28.50
C LEU A 46 -79.33 11.59 29.72
N PRO A 47 -79.76 10.65 30.51
CA PRO A 47 -78.92 10.03 31.52
C PRO A 47 -77.87 9.21 30.76
N LEU A 48 -76.67 9.76 30.58
CA LEU A 48 -75.52 9.05 30.07
C LEU A 48 -75.27 7.88 31.09
N ARG A 49 -75.77 6.70 30.78
CA ARG A 49 -75.43 5.51 31.55
C ARG A 49 -73.91 5.35 31.55
N PRO A 50 -73.26 5.09 32.70
CA PRO A 50 -71.79 5.04 32.80
C PRO A 50 -71.14 4.08 31.80
N ARG A 51 -71.94 3.12 31.28
CA ARG A 51 -71.49 2.20 30.21
C ARG A 51 -71.25 2.89 28.87
N PHE A 52 -72.05 3.92 28.51
CA PHE A 52 -71.75 4.69 27.26
C PHE A 52 -70.55 5.61 27.38
N LEU A 53 -70.26 6.16 28.54
CA LEU A 53 -69.04 6.89 28.82
C LEU A 53 -67.80 5.98 28.77
N ALA A 54 -67.91 4.76 29.32
CA ALA A 54 -66.83 3.78 29.23
C ALA A 54 -66.59 3.31 27.79
N ILE A 55 -67.63 3.06 27.01
CA ILE A 55 -67.48 2.72 25.58
C ILE A 55 -66.93 3.89 24.78
N ALA A 56 -67.36 5.10 25.01
CA ALA A 56 -66.82 6.30 24.36
C ALA A 56 -65.37 6.52 24.72
N ALA A 57 -64.97 6.32 25.98
CA ALA A 57 -63.56 6.40 26.41
C ALA A 57 -62.66 5.33 25.76
N ILE A 58 -63.13 4.09 25.65
CA ILE A 58 -62.41 3.00 24.96
C ILE A 58 -62.28 3.32 23.48
N LEU A 59 -63.35 3.84 22.84
CA LEU A 59 -63.32 4.21 21.42
C LEU A 59 -62.36 5.39 21.14
N LEU A 60 -62.33 6.37 22.05
CA LEU A 60 -61.40 7.49 21.99
C LEU A 60 -59.93 7.06 22.17
N LEU A 61 -59.69 6.14 23.12
CA LEU A 61 -58.40 5.50 23.30
C LEU A 61 -57.98 4.66 22.06
N ALA A 62 -58.91 3.93 21.48
CA ALA A 62 -58.64 3.14 20.27
C ALA A 62 -58.35 4.06 19.05
N VAL A 63 -59.09 5.18 18.92
CA VAL A 63 -58.79 6.18 17.85
C VAL A 63 -57.49 6.89 18.12
N ALA A 64 -57.16 7.23 19.34
CA ALA A 64 -55.88 7.87 19.70
C ALA A 64 -54.72 6.90 19.46
N TYR A 65 -54.86 5.66 19.85
CA TYR A 65 -53.84 4.60 19.59
C TYR A 65 -53.69 4.33 18.09
N GLY A 66 -54.80 4.15 17.37
CA GLY A 66 -54.81 3.92 15.94
C GLY A 66 -54.25 5.14 15.17
N GLY A 67 -54.60 6.34 15.60
CA GLY A 67 -54.05 7.59 15.04
C GLY A 67 -52.54 7.72 15.28
N ARG A 68 -52.09 7.37 16.48
CA ARG A 68 -50.62 7.34 16.79
C ARG A 68 -49.87 6.31 15.93
N GLU A 69 -50.43 5.12 15.81
CA GLU A 69 -49.85 4.03 15.01
C GLU A 69 -49.77 4.42 13.52
N LEU A 70 -50.88 4.99 13.00
CA LEU A 70 -50.89 5.51 11.61
C LEU A 70 -49.87 6.64 11.39
N TYR A 71 -49.77 7.54 12.34
CA TYR A 71 -48.79 8.63 12.29
C TYR A 71 -47.35 8.08 12.25
N LEU A 72 -47.03 7.11 13.14
CA LEU A 72 -45.72 6.48 13.16
C LEU A 72 -45.41 5.76 11.83
N ARG A 73 -46.36 5.01 11.27
CA ARG A 73 -46.20 4.33 9.96
C ARG A 73 -46.02 5.32 8.78
N LEU A 74 -46.53 6.53 8.89
CA LEU A 74 -46.36 7.56 7.85
C LEU A 74 -45.06 8.33 7.99
N THR A 75 -44.50 8.43 9.19
CA THR A 75 -43.33 9.24 9.51
C THR A 75 -42.06 8.45 9.77
N HIS A 76 -42.17 7.14 9.93
CA HIS A 76 -41.01 6.28 10.18
C HIS A 76 -40.99 5.09 9.23
N ILE A 77 -39.80 4.62 8.89
CA ILE A 77 -39.56 3.37 8.17
C ILE A 77 -38.97 2.38 9.15
N TYR A 78 -39.64 1.28 9.37
CA TYR A 78 -39.20 0.16 10.20
C TYR A 78 -38.65 -0.94 9.31
N GLU A 79 -37.38 -1.38 9.56
CA GLU A 79 -36.81 -2.51 8.87
C GLU A 79 -36.12 -3.44 9.88
N TYR A 80 -36.45 -4.73 9.78
CA TYR A 80 -35.92 -5.80 10.61
C TYR A 80 -34.78 -6.55 9.95
N ASP A 81 -34.56 -6.34 8.63
CA ASP A 81 -33.48 -6.93 7.86
C ASP A 81 -32.30 -5.96 7.82
N ALA A 82 -31.67 -5.81 8.98
CA ALA A 82 -30.49 -5.00 9.15
C ALA A 82 -29.46 -5.73 10.02
N ARG A 83 -28.19 -5.41 9.80
CA ARG A 83 -27.08 -6.02 10.55
C ARG A 83 -25.93 -5.03 10.75
N ALA A 84 -25.24 -5.20 11.86
CA ALA A 84 -23.96 -4.56 12.06
C ALA A 84 -22.94 -5.18 11.10
N THR A 85 -22.14 -4.37 10.43
CA THR A 85 -21.10 -4.81 9.51
C THR A 85 -19.86 -3.90 9.62
N ALA A 86 -18.72 -4.35 9.14
CA ALA A 86 -17.49 -3.61 9.07
C ALA A 86 -16.73 -4.03 7.82
N ASP A 87 -15.74 -3.22 7.42
CA ASP A 87 -14.79 -3.65 6.39
C ASP A 87 -13.85 -4.72 6.96
N ILE A 88 -13.93 -5.92 6.38
CA ILE A 88 -13.10 -7.04 6.79
C ILE A 88 -11.79 -7.00 5.99
N VAL A 89 -10.69 -6.79 6.68
CA VAL A 89 -9.35 -6.83 6.11
C VAL A 89 -8.83 -8.25 6.17
N THR A 90 -8.49 -8.80 5.01
CA THR A 90 -7.83 -10.10 4.90
C THR A 90 -6.33 -9.92 4.95
N VAL A 91 -5.68 -10.46 5.95
CA VAL A 91 -4.22 -10.51 6.05
C VAL A 91 -3.72 -11.82 5.48
N SER A 92 -2.88 -11.73 4.46
CA SER A 92 -2.28 -12.87 3.77
C SER A 92 -0.77 -12.90 3.95
N SER A 93 -0.16 -14.08 3.84
CA SER A 93 1.28 -14.25 3.82
C SER A 93 1.88 -13.60 2.58
N ARG A 94 3.03 -12.93 2.75
CA ARG A 94 3.83 -12.41 1.62
C ARG A 94 4.96 -13.34 1.22
N ALA A 95 5.36 -14.25 2.13
CA ALA A 95 6.45 -15.19 1.93
C ALA A 95 6.00 -16.63 2.22
N ASP A 96 6.68 -17.58 1.62
CA ASP A 96 6.50 -19.00 1.90
C ASP A 96 7.30 -19.39 3.16
N GLY A 97 6.76 -20.30 3.96
CA GLY A 97 7.49 -20.86 5.10
C GLY A 97 6.61 -21.42 6.20
N TRP A 98 7.27 -21.89 7.26
CA TRP A 98 6.59 -22.42 8.46
C TRP A 98 6.20 -21.29 9.39
N VAL A 99 4.96 -21.31 9.88
CA VAL A 99 4.51 -20.39 10.93
C VAL A 99 5.20 -20.77 12.24
N MET A 100 6.06 -19.88 12.75
CA MET A 100 6.79 -20.11 14.00
C MET A 100 5.95 -19.75 15.21
N GLU A 101 5.31 -18.60 15.16
CA GLU A 101 4.47 -18.10 16.25
C GLU A 101 3.31 -17.24 15.73
N MET A 102 2.24 -17.30 16.48
CA MET A 102 1.07 -16.45 16.30
C MET A 102 0.68 -15.96 17.70
N PRO A 103 1.19 -14.79 18.14
CA PRO A 103 0.99 -14.31 19.49
C PRO A 103 -0.46 -13.85 19.75
N THR A 104 -1.27 -13.74 18.69
CA THR A 104 -2.62 -13.18 18.74
C THR A 104 -3.66 -14.25 18.52
N LEU A 105 -4.72 -14.24 19.35
CA LEU A 105 -5.85 -15.15 19.29
C LEU A 105 -7.09 -14.45 18.71
N GLU A 106 -8.07 -15.23 18.26
CA GLU A 106 -9.38 -14.71 17.85
C GLU A 106 -10.02 -13.88 18.99
N GLY A 107 -10.61 -12.75 18.66
CA GLY A 107 -11.17 -11.78 19.61
C GLY A 107 -10.15 -10.82 20.25
N THR A 108 -8.85 -10.99 20.01
CA THR A 108 -7.80 -10.09 20.54
C THR A 108 -7.77 -8.78 19.77
N ARG A 109 -7.59 -7.66 20.49
CA ARG A 109 -7.31 -6.36 19.88
C ARG A 109 -5.84 -6.22 19.59
N VAL A 110 -5.53 -5.72 18.40
CA VAL A 110 -4.16 -5.45 17.94
C VAL A 110 -4.03 -4.01 17.48
N ALA A 111 -2.86 -3.42 17.74
CA ALA A 111 -2.54 -2.08 17.26
C ALA A 111 -2.05 -2.14 15.79
N ALA A 112 -2.10 -1.00 15.09
CA ALA A 112 -1.47 -0.89 13.79
C ALA A 112 0.04 -1.15 13.90
N GLY A 113 0.59 -1.99 13.00
CA GLY A 113 1.99 -2.40 13.00
C GLY A 113 2.35 -3.50 14.01
N GLU A 114 1.42 -3.93 14.85
CA GLU A 114 1.64 -5.05 15.78
C GLU A 114 1.82 -6.37 15.05
N VAL A 115 2.74 -7.21 15.52
CA VAL A 115 3.04 -8.50 14.91
C VAL A 115 1.90 -9.48 15.20
N VAL A 116 1.28 -9.99 14.14
CA VAL A 116 0.20 -10.97 14.24
C VAL A 116 0.65 -12.39 13.92
N THR A 117 1.68 -12.53 13.09
CA THR A 117 2.23 -13.84 12.73
C THR A 117 3.69 -13.70 12.35
N ARG A 118 4.52 -14.67 12.71
CA ARG A 118 5.91 -14.76 12.31
C ARG A 118 6.19 -16.06 11.59
N ILE A 119 6.70 -15.96 10.37
CA ILE A 119 7.16 -17.07 9.54
C ILE A 119 8.65 -17.30 9.80
N ASP A 120 9.14 -18.52 9.63
CA ASP A 120 10.55 -18.87 9.81
C ASP A 120 11.46 -18.02 8.91
N ASP A 121 12.26 -17.18 9.53
CA ASP A 121 13.19 -16.25 8.89
C ASP A 121 14.67 -16.66 9.03
N ARG A 122 14.97 -17.79 9.68
CA ARG A 122 16.33 -18.21 9.98
C ARG A 122 17.20 -18.34 8.72
N VAL A 123 16.67 -19.00 7.68
CA VAL A 123 17.40 -19.15 6.40
C VAL A 123 17.59 -17.80 5.71
N ALA A 124 16.58 -16.94 5.75
CA ALA A 124 16.65 -15.60 5.17
C ALA A 124 17.71 -14.73 5.88
N LYS A 125 17.77 -14.77 7.21
CA LYS A 125 18.79 -14.08 8.01
C LYS A 125 20.19 -14.59 7.71
N LEU A 126 20.38 -15.90 7.64
CA LEU A 126 21.69 -16.47 7.29
C LEU A 126 22.18 -16.05 5.89
N ARG A 127 21.26 -15.92 4.93
CA ARG A 127 21.60 -15.39 3.59
C ARG A 127 22.00 -13.92 3.65
N ALA A 128 21.26 -13.11 4.41
CA ALA A 128 21.60 -11.70 4.63
C ALA A 128 22.98 -11.55 5.28
N ASP A 129 23.29 -12.37 6.29
CA ASP A 129 24.58 -12.36 6.96
C ASP A 129 25.73 -12.80 6.04
N ALA A 130 25.49 -13.79 5.17
CA ALA A 130 26.45 -14.19 4.15
C ALA A 130 26.74 -13.05 3.16
N LEU A 131 25.71 -12.31 2.71
CA LEU A 131 25.89 -11.15 1.85
C LEU A 131 26.64 -10.00 2.56
N ARG A 132 26.35 -9.76 3.83
CA ARG A 132 27.10 -8.78 4.65
C ARG A 132 28.58 -9.14 4.74
N ALA A 133 28.89 -10.43 5.01
CA ALA A 133 30.27 -10.89 5.06
C ALA A 133 30.99 -10.75 3.70
N GLN A 134 30.32 -11.01 2.59
CA GLN A 134 30.89 -10.80 1.24
C GLN A 134 31.18 -9.32 0.99
N ILE A 135 30.25 -8.42 1.35
CA ILE A 135 30.44 -6.98 1.23
C ILE A 135 31.67 -6.52 2.02
N GLU A 136 31.81 -6.99 3.26
CA GLU A 136 32.97 -6.64 4.10
C GLU A 136 34.29 -7.19 3.51
N GLY A 137 34.29 -8.40 2.96
CA GLY A 137 35.44 -8.95 2.26
C GLY A 137 35.90 -8.07 1.08
N ILE A 138 34.94 -7.63 0.24
CA ILE A 138 35.26 -6.73 -0.90
C ILE A 138 35.70 -5.35 -0.42
N ARG A 139 35.11 -4.81 0.65
CA ARG A 139 35.55 -3.55 1.25
C ARG A 139 36.99 -3.62 1.78
N ALA A 140 37.37 -4.74 2.37
CA ALA A 140 38.74 -4.98 2.80
C ALA A 140 39.71 -5.03 1.60
N GLU A 141 39.37 -5.73 0.52
CA GLU A 141 40.14 -5.76 -0.72
C GLU A 141 40.30 -4.37 -1.34
N ARG A 142 39.21 -3.62 -1.43
CA ARG A 142 39.23 -2.22 -1.88
C ARG A 142 40.15 -1.34 -1.01
N THR A 143 40.16 -1.53 0.29
CA THR A 143 41.02 -0.78 1.22
C THR A 143 42.47 -1.12 0.98
N LYS A 144 42.80 -2.41 0.75
CA LYS A 144 44.13 -2.85 0.37
C LYS A 144 44.58 -2.21 -0.93
N LEU A 145 43.78 -2.21 -1.99
CA LEU A 145 44.11 -1.57 -3.28
C LEU A 145 44.26 -0.07 -3.15
N ARG A 146 43.53 0.63 -2.32
CA ARG A 146 43.68 2.03 -2.04
C ARG A 146 45.03 2.35 -1.37
N ALA A 147 45.46 1.49 -0.44
CA ALA A 147 46.77 1.61 0.19
C ALA A 147 47.90 1.36 -0.82
N GLU A 148 47.79 0.35 -1.67
CA GLU A 148 48.70 0.03 -2.75
C GLU A 148 48.79 1.19 -3.76
N ARG A 149 47.66 1.74 -4.19
CA ARG A 149 47.62 2.95 -5.05
C ARG A 149 48.33 4.11 -4.42
N HIS A 150 48.15 4.38 -3.13
CA HIS A 150 48.82 5.46 -2.43
C HIS A 150 50.35 5.28 -2.41
N LEU A 151 50.82 4.05 -2.15
CA LEU A 151 52.25 3.74 -2.19
C LEU A 151 52.82 3.94 -3.60
N SER A 152 52.18 3.34 -4.62
CA SER A 152 52.59 3.44 -6.01
C SER A 152 52.63 4.92 -6.50
N ARG A 153 51.63 5.71 -6.11
CA ARG A 153 51.60 7.14 -6.41
C ARG A 153 52.82 7.88 -5.82
N ASN A 154 53.11 7.64 -4.53
CA ASN A 154 54.24 8.29 -3.88
C ASN A 154 55.58 7.92 -4.55
N GLN A 155 55.73 6.66 -4.99
CA GLN A 155 56.87 6.19 -5.72
C GLN A 155 57.00 6.85 -7.10
N ALA A 156 55.91 6.89 -7.88
CA ALA A 156 55.87 7.55 -9.19
C ALA A 156 56.16 9.08 -9.09
N ASP A 157 55.58 9.75 -8.10
CA ASP A 157 55.83 11.18 -7.84
C ASP A 157 57.27 11.44 -7.47
N ALA A 158 57.91 10.59 -6.65
CA ALA A 158 59.33 10.72 -6.29
C ALA A 158 60.24 10.49 -7.49
N LEU A 159 59.96 9.46 -8.31
CA LEU A 159 60.71 9.14 -9.52
C LEU A 159 60.61 10.31 -10.53
N THR A 160 59.42 10.80 -10.80
CA THR A 160 59.17 11.93 -11.71
C THR A 160 59.92 13.18 -11.26
N ARG A 161 59.87 13.53 -9.97
CA ARG A 161 60.65 14.68 -9.43
C ARG A 161 62.12 14.51 -9.64
N THR A 162 62.68 13.30 -9.39
CA THR A 162 64.12 13.03 -9.59
C THR A 162 64.47 13.18 -11.04
N ARG A 163 63.73 12.60 -11.98
CA ARG A 163 63.99 12.68 -13.43
C ARG A 163 63.85 14.11 -13.95
N THR A 164 62.84 14.88 -13.50
CA THR A 164 62.67 16.29 -13.81
C THR A 164 63.90 17.11 -13.37
N SER A 165 64.42 16.83 -12.17
CA SER A 165 65.65 17.53 -11.70
C SER A 165 66.85 17.23 -12.58
N VAL A 166 67.01 16.00 -13.09
CA VAL A 166 68.09 15.62 -14.02
C VAL A 166 67.96 16.41 -15.34
N VAL A 167 66.73 16.43 -15.93
CA VAL A 167 66.47 17.22 -17.16
C VAL A 167 66.84 18.69 -16.95
N THR A 168 66.37 19.30 -15.84
CA THR A 168 66.72 20.73 -15.54
C THR A 168 68.18 20.98 -15.36
N VAL A 169 68.97 20.08 -14.76
CA VAL A 169 70.41 20.19 -14.64
C VAL A 169 71.06 20.13 -16.01
N ARG A 170 70.70 19.24 -16.92
CA ARG A 170 71.22 19.12 -18.28
C ARG A 170 70.83 20.34 -19.11
N GLU A 171 69.66 20.87 -19.02
CA GLU A 171 69.19 22.08 -19.68
C GLU A 171 70.03 23.30 -19.26
N LYS A 172 70.28 23.49 -17.97
CA LYS A 172 71.15 24.58 -17.47
C LYS A 172 72.58 24.42 -17.91
N ALA A 173 73.12 23.19 -17.97
CA ALA A 173 74.46 22.91 -18.47
C ALA A 173 74.56 23.23 -19.97
N LEU A 174 73.56 22.90 -20.78
CA LEU A 174 73.45 23.26 -22.18
C LEU A 174 73.47 24.80 -22.37
N ALA A 175 72.66 25.52 -21.57
CA ALA A 175 72.57 26.96 -21.62
C ALA A 175 73.96 27.61 -21.32
N ALA A 176 74.71 27.12 -20.32
CA ALA A 176 76.01 27.57 -19.99
C ALA A 176 77.06 27.35 -21.15
N LEU A 177 77.04 26.13 -21.71
CA LEU A 177 77.92 25.75 -22.79
C LEU A 177 77.65 26.52 -24.09
N ARG A 178 76.40 26.84 -24.39
CA ARG A 178 75.99 27.70 -25.51
C ARG A 178 76.46 29.13 -25.31
N SER A 179 76.46 29.65 -24.09
CA SER A 179 77.04 30.99 -23.78
C SER A 179 78.53 30.99 -23.97
N ASP A 180 79.21 29.90 -23.58
CA ASP A 180 80.68 29.77 -23.83
C ASP A 180 80.98 29.68 -25.33
N LEU A 181 80.16 28.97 -26.12
CA LEU A 181 80.30 28.92 -27.58
C LEU A 181 80.11 30.28 -28.23
N ASP A 182 79.12 31.09 -27.79
CA ASP A 182 78.92 32.44 -28.30
C ASP A 182 80.14 33.33 -28.04
N LEU A 183 80.72 33.22 -26.85
CA LEU A 183 82.00 33.93 -26.55
C LEU A 183 83.09 33.44 -27.45
N ALA A 184 83.31 32.15 -27.64
CA ALA A 184 84.32 31.57 -28.48
C ALA A 184 84.15 31.99 -29.97
N ARG A 185 82.92 32.08 -30.44
CA ARG A 185 82.59 32.55 -31.79
C ARG A 185 82.97 34.03 -31.96
N LEU A 186 82.74 34.91 -31.00
CA LEU A 186 83.15 36.30 -31.01
C LEU A 186 84.70 36.42 -31.01
N GLU A 187 85.39 35.53 -30.26
CA GLU A 187 86.83 35.48 -30.26
C GLU A 187 87.38 34.97 -31.60
N LEU A 188 86.74 33.95 -32.21
CA LEU A 188 87.12 33.48 -33.54
C LEU A 188 86.95 34.59 -34.58
N GLU A 189 85.86 35.31 -34.61
CA GLU A 189 85.59 36.44 -35.49
C GLU A 189 86.64 37.54 -35.33
N ARG A 190 86.98 37.83 -34.08
CA ARG A 190 88.07 38.82 -33.80
C ARG A 190 89.43 38.34 -34.34
N ASN A 191 89.80 37.08 -34.06
CA ASN A 191 91.04 36.49 -34.51
C ASN A 191 91.10 36.39 -36.04
N TRP A 192 90.00 36.06 -36.70
CA TRP A 192 89.86 36.07 -38.15
C TRP A 192 90.08 37.46 -38.72
N SER A 193 89.50 38.52 -38.19
CA SER A 193 89.69 39.89 -38.66
C SER A 193 91.13 40.39 -38.49
N LEU A 194 91.86 39.98 -37.44
CA LEU A 194 93.24 40.27 -37.18
C LEU A 194 94.19 39.48 -38.13
N PHE A 195 93.82 38.21 -38.42
CA PHE A 195 94.57 37.38 -39.36
C PHE A 195 94.49 37.93 -40.79
N GLU A 196 93.28 38.32 -41.27
CA GLU A 196 93.10 38.97 -42.56
C GLU A 196 93.95 40.22 -42.72
N ARG A 197 94.13 41.00 -41.66
CA ARG A 197 94.92 42.20 -41.60
C ARG A 197 96.42 41.91 -41.41
N ARG A 198 96.82 40.61 -41.34
CA ARG A 198 98.20 40.16 -41.14
C ARG A 198 98.79 40.59 -39.77
N VAL A 199 97.95 40.88 -38.77
CA VAL A 199 98.37 41.31 -37.44
C VAL A 199 98.55 40.13 -36.50
N ALA A 200 97.76 39.09 -36.69
CA ALA A 200 97.78 37.80 -35.91
C ALA A 200 98.36 36.67 -36.76
N GLY A 201 99.06 35.72 -36.11
CA GLY A 201 99.60 34.53 -36.77
C GLY A 201 98.51 33.44 -37.01
N GLU A 202 98.68 32.61 -38.04
CA GLU A 202 97.84 31.54 -38.45
C GLU A 202 97.47 30.58 -37.27
N ARG A 203 98.41 30.32 -36.40
CA ARG A 203 98.29 29.48 -35.22
C ARG A 203 97.21 30.00 -34.27
N GLN A 204 97.06 31.31 -34.06
CA GLN A 204 96.03 31.91 -33.18
C GLN A 204 94.62 31.74 -33.75
N PHE A 205 94.45 31.91 -35.06
CA PHE A 205 93.20 31.66 -35.75
C PHE A 205 92.80 30.16 -35.65
N GLN A 206 93.76 29.24 -35.97
CA GLN A 206 93.54 27.83 -35.88
C GLN A 206 93.17 27.36 -34.46
N MET A 207 93.78 27.95 -33.41
CA MET A 207 93.46 27.67 -32.01
C MET A 207 92.02 28.15 -31.66
N ALA A 208 91.58 29.32 -32.11
CA ALA A 208 90.23 29.83 -31.89
C ALA A 208 89.20 28.98 -32.63
N GLN A 209 89.51 28.54 -33.86
CA GLN A 209 88.66 27.65 -34.64
C GLN A 209 88.54 26.29 -33.95
N ALA A 210 89.62 25.71 -33.49
CA ALA A 210 89.61 24.45 -32.75
C ALA A 210 88.79 24.53 -31.42
N ALA A 211 88.82 25.68 -30.75
CA ALA A 211 88.00 25.92 -29.54
C ALA A 211 86.49 25.93 -29.85
N VAL A 212 86.07 26.59 -30.94
CA VAL A 212 84.67 26.58 -31.38
C VAL A 212 84.23 25.16 -31.74
N THR A 213 85.02 24.43 -32.58
CA THR A 213 84.69 23.04 -32.96
C THR A 213 84.58 22.11 -31.74
N LYS A 214 85.49 22.30 -30.76
CA LYS A 214 85.42 21.54 -29.49
C LYS A 214 84.14 21.80 -28.71
N LEU A 215 83.74 23.07 -28.58
CA LEU A 215 82.51 23.44 -27.87
C LEU A 215 81.25 22.94 -28.61
N GLU A 216 81.27 23.02 -29.96
CA GLU A 216 80.17 22.47 -30.77
C GLU A 216 80.00 20.94 -30.54
N SER A 217 81.11 20.18 -30.55
CA SER A 217 81.06 18.75 -30.25
C SER A 217 80.60 18.46 -28.79
N GLN A 218 80.95 19.29 -27.82
CA GLN A 218 80.50 19.17 -26.44
C GLN A 218 79.02 19.49 -26.29
N ILE A 219 78.52 20.45 -27.05
CA ILE A 219 77.07 20.75 -27.09
C ILE A 219 76.31 19.57 -27.68
N GLU A 220 76.73 19.00 -28.81
CA GLU A 220 76.11 17.84 -29.44
C GLU A 220 76.06 16.64 -28.49
N GLN A 221 77.13 16.35 -27.75
CA GLN A 221 77.15 15.32 -26.73
C GLN A 221 76.12 15.60 -25.60
N LEU A 222 76.11 16.85 -25.10
CA LEU A 222 75.23 17.24 -24.01
C LEU A 222 73.74 17.27 -24.44
N GLU A 223 73.47 17.59 -25.71
CA GLU A 223 72.14 17.51 -26.32
C GLU A 223 71.67 16.06 -26.35
N ALA A 224 72.47 15.09 -26.74
CA ALA A 224 72.17 13.68 -26.67
C ALA A 224 71.91 13.19 -25.22
N GLU A 225 72.66 13.66 -24.23
CA GLU A 225 72.47 13.39 -22.83
C GLU A 225 71.17 14.02 -22.29
N HIS A 226 70.78 15.19 -22.77
CA HIS A 226 69.53 15.86 -22.45
C HIS A 226 68.36 15.08 -23.02
N GLU A 227 68.41 14.68 -24.28
CA GLU A 227 67.34 13.81 -24.91
C GLU A 227 67.22 12.49 -24.18
N GLN A 228 68.26 11.82 -23.75
CA GLN A 228 68.25 10.63 -22.92
C GLN A 228 67.55 10.89 -21.56
N ALA A 229 67.80 12.04 -20.94
CA ALA A 229 67.21 12.44 -19.69
C ALA A 229 65.69 12.72 -19.86
N GLU A 230 65.28 13.34 -20.97
CA GLU A 230 63.86 13.53 -21.32
C GLU A 230 63.15 12.17 -21.53
N GLY A 231 63.73 11.23 -22.27
CA GLY A 231 63.20 9.87 -22.43
C GLY A 231 63.02 9.15 -21.09
N SER A 232 63.98 9.30 -20.17
CA SER A 232 63.85 8.76 -18.81
C SER A 232 62.74 9.41 -17.97
N LEU A 233 62.44 10.71 -18.22
CA LEU A 233 61.32 11.40 -17.58
C LEU A 233 60.00 10.92 -18.15
N ASP A 234 59.92 10.68 -19.44
CA ASP A 234 58.70 10.14 -20.06
C ASP A 234 58.39 8.71 -19.60
N GLU A 235 59.41 7.85 -19.40
CA GLU A 235 59.24 6.55 -18.76
C GLU A 235 58.67 6.71 -17.34
N ALA A 236 59.12 7.68 -16.56
CA ALA A 236 58.57 7.95 -15.22
C ALA A 236 57.12 8.43 -15.25
N ARG A 237 56.71 9.16 -16.28
CA ARG A 237 55.33 9.61 -16.50
C ARG A 237 54.41 8.44 -16.86
N VAL A 238 54.87 7.50 -17.72
CA VAL A 238 54.11 6.27 -18.04
C VAL A 238 53.85 5.44 -16.79
N GLU A 239 54.78 5.37 -15.84
CA GLU A 239 54.57 4.70 -14.57
C GLU A 239 53.47 5.37 -13.73
N HIS A 240 53.32 6.68 -13.82
CA HIS A 240 52.22 7.41 -13.21
C HIS A 240 50.86 7.04 -13.84
N ASP A 241 50.81 6.81 -15.17
CA ASP A 241 49.56 6.44 -15.87
C ASP A 241 49.05 5.05 -15.47
N ARG A 242 49.93 4.14 -15.00
CA ARG A 242 49.56 2.84 -14.46
C ARG A 242 48.62 2.92 -13.24
N LEU A 243 48.61 4.05 -12.51
CA LEU A 243 47.67 4.29 -11.41
C LEU A 243 46.22 4.24 -11.88
N GLY A 244 45.98 4.64 -13.16
CA GLY A 244 44.63 4.54 -13.75
C GLY A 244 44.06 3.13 -13.77
N VAL A 245 44.95 2.10 -13.91
CA VAL A 245 44.53 0.69 -13.87
C VAL A 245 44.05 0.33 -12.46
N ILE A 246 44.77 0.75 -11.42
CA ILE A 246 44.36 0.52 -10.02
C ILE A 246 43.09 1.28 -9.72
N ASP A 247 42.90 2.49 -10.21
CA ASP A 247 41.64 3.24 -10.06
C ASP A 247 40.48 2.53 -10.72
N ALA A 248 40.65 1.97 -11.92
CA ALA A 248 39.62 1.15 -12.58
C ALA A 248 39.28 -0.10 -11.79
N GLN A 249 40.28 -0.76 -11.18
CA GLN A 249 40.06 -1.92 -10.30
C GLN A 249 39.24 -1.54 -9.04
N ILE A 250 39.59 -0.42 -8.41
CA ILE A 250 38.85 0.11 -7.25
C ILE A 250 37.40 0.42 -7.64
N ALA A 251 37.17 1.07 -8.79
CA ALA A 251 35.84 1.37 -9.30
C ALA A 251 35.04 0.06 -9.57
N ALA A 252 35.65 -0.96 -10.10
CA ALA A 252 35.01 -2.27 -10.31
C ALA A 252 34.56 -2.88 -8.98
N LEU A 253 35.38 -2.82 -7.93
CA LEU A 253 35.00 -3.27 -6.59
C LEU A 253 33.87 -2.43 -5.99
N ASP A 254 33.85 -1.12 -6.22
CA ASP A 254 32.73 -0.27 -5.77
C ASP A 254 31.41 -0.66 -6.45
N HIS A 255 31.42 -0.99 -7.73
CA HIS A 255 30.24 -1.52 -8.43
C HIS A 255 29.83 -2.90 -7.89
N GLN A 256 30.78 -3.76 -7.52
CA GLN A 256 30.49 -5.05 -6.94
C GLN A 256 29.87 -4.92 -5.55
N VAL A 257 30.35 -4.02 -4.71
CA VAL A 257 29.74 -3.66 -3.41
C VAL A 257 28.32 -3.17 -3.61
N ALA A 258 28.06 -2.28 -4.59
CA ALA A 258 26.73 -1.75 -4.88
C ALA A 258 25.76 -2.87 -5.30
N ASN A 259 26.20 -3.82 -6.13
CA ASN A 259 25.40 -4.96 -6.54
C ASN A 259 25.03 -5.86 -5.34
N LEU A 260 26.00 -6.21 -4.51
CA LEU A 260 25.74 -7.03 -3.31
C LEU A 260 24.86 -6.28 -2.28
N ALA A 261 25.01 -4.96 -2.16
CA ALA A 261 24.15 -4.14 -1.31
C ALA A 261 22.68 -4.15 -1.79
N ALA A 262 22.46 -4.13 -3.11
CA ALA A 262 21.12 -4.29 -3.68
C ALA A 262 20.53 -5.68 -3.39
N GLN A 263 21.33 -6.74 -3.51
CA GLN A 263 20.90 -8.11 -3.14
C GLN A 263 20.61 -8.22 -1.65
N LEU A 264 21.40 -7.59 -0.78
CA LEU A 264 21.15 -7.53 0.66
C LEU A 264 19.83 -6.83 0.95
N SER A 265 19.57 -5.68 0.31
CA SER A 265 18.31 -4.96 0.46
C SER A 265 17.11 -5.81 0.05
N GLN A 266 17.22 -6.59 -1.03
CA GLN A 266 16.18 -7.55 -1.44
C GLN A 266 15.97 -8.64 -0.37
N GLN A 267 17.05 -9.13 0.23
CA GLN A 267 16.98 -10.13 1.29
C GLN A 267 16.38 -9.56 2.59
N ASP A 268 16.66 -8.29 2.91
CA ASP A 268 16.06 -7.60 4.06
C ASP A 268 14.54 -7.44 3.87
N VAL A 269 14.05 -7.18 2.65
CA VAL A 269 12.60 -7.19 2.34
C VAL A 269 11.99 -8.59 2.53
N ASP A 270 12.68 -9.67 2.07
CA ASP A 270 12.21 -11.05 2.32
C ASP A 270 12.11 -11.36 3.82
N ILE A 271 13.05 -10.86 4.63
CA ILE A 271 12.99 -11.00 6.10
C ILE A 271 11.80 -10.22 6.68
N GLU A 272 11.57 -9.00 6.21
CA GLU A 272 10.44 -8.16 6.66
C GLU A 272 9.10 -8.81 6.33
N ASP A 273 8.94 -9.34 5.11
CA ASP A 273 7.72 -10.02 4.64
C ASP A 273 7.39 -11.30 5.43
N ARG A 274 8.37 -11.88 6.15
CA ARG A 274 8.18 -13.01 7.07
C ARG A 274 7.61 -12.58 8.43
N THR A 275 7.56 -11.28 8.71
CA THR A 275 6.93 -10.73 9.90
C THR A 275 5.63 -10.02 9.51
N ILE A 276 4.51 -10.73 9.64
CA ILE A 276 3.20 -10.22 9.26
C ILE A 276 2.66 -9.34 10.37
N ARG A 277 2.27 -8.11 10.02
CA ARG A 277 1.77 -7.09 10.94
C ARG A 277 0.35 -6.67 10.58
N SER A 278 -0.39 -6.22 11.58
CA SER A 278 -1.71 -5.62 11.35
C SER A 278 -1.56 -4.28 10.62
N PRO A 279 -2.27 -4.06 9.49
CA PRO A 279 -2.21 -2.79 8.77
C PRO A 279 -2.96 -1.65 9.48
N VAL A 280 -3.94 -1.98 10.33
CA VAL A 280 -4.82 -1.04 11.04
C VAL A 280 -4.99 -1.46 12.49
N PRO A 281 -5.43 -0.57 13.40
CA PRO A 281 -5.89 -1.00 14.72
C PRO A 281 -7.14 -1.87 14.51
N ALA A 282 -7.15 -3.08 15.03
CA ALA A 282 -8.21 -4.03 14.70
C ALA A 282 -8.51 -5.05 15.80
N VAL A 283 -9.60 -5.77 15.62
CA VAL A 283 -9.92 -7.00 16.33
C VAL A 283 -9.77 -8.17 15.35
N ILE A 284 -9.15 -9.25 15.81
CA ILE A 284 -8.99 -10.47 15.01
C ILE A 284 -10.32 -11.23 15.02
N ASP A 285 -10.92 -11.38 13.84
CA ASP A 285 -12.19 -12.10 13.70
C ASP A 285 -11.97 -13.61 13.59
N ARG A 286 -11.00 -14.01 12.78
CA ARG A 286 -10.73 -15.42 12.51
C ARG A 286 -9.30 -15.64 12.08
N THR A 287 -8.74 -16.78 12.51
CA THR A 287 -7.45 -17.30 12.08
C THR A 287 -7.64 -18.52 11.19
N PHE A 288 -6.84 -18.67 10.14
CA PHE A 288 -6.92 -19.78 9.18
C PHE A 288 -5.73 -20.72 9.25
N VAL A 289 -4.71 -20.36 10.03
CA VAL A 289 -3.47 -21.13 10.16
C VAL A 289 -3.07 -21.23 11.61
N LEU A 290 -2.31 -22.27 11.93
CA LEU A 290 -1.80 -22.52 13.28
C LEU A 290 -0.27 -22.48 13.28
N PRO A 291 0.36 -22.20 14.44
CA PRO A 291 1.81 -22.38 14.59
C PRO A 291 2.21 -23.83 14.22
N GLY A 292 3.29 -23.96 13.44
CA GLY A 292 3.76 -25.23 12.90
C GLY A 292 3.19 -25.63 11.54
N GLU A 293 2.27 -24.87 10.97
CA GLU A 293 1.78 -25.06 9.61
C GLU A 293 2.69 -24.38 8.57
N TYR A 294 2.73 -24.94 7.38
CA TYR A 294 3.41 -24.36 6.23
C TYR A 294 2.43 -23.49 5.43
N VAL A 295 2.82 -22.25 5.14
CA VAL A 295 2.03 -21.29 4.36
C VAL A 295 2.75 -20.92 3.08
N GLN A 296 1.96 -20.57 2.07
CA GLN A 296 2.44 -20.05 0.79
C GLN A 296 2.17 -18.54 0.66
N ALA A 297 2.95 -17.87 -0.18
CA ALA A 297 2.69 -16.47 -0.52
C ALA A 297 1.28 -16.32 -1.11
N GLY A 298 0.52 -15.33 -0.63
CA GLY A 298 -0.89 -15.11 -0.97
C GLY A 298 -1.89 -15.94 -0.16
N GLN A 299 -1.46 -16.91 0.64
CA GLN A 299 -2.36 -17.67 1.50
C GLN A 299 -2.90 -16.78 2.62
N ARG A 300 -4.23 -16.84 2.86
CA ARG A 300 -4.88 -16.13 3.95
C ARG A 300 -4.42 -16.65 5.31
N ILE A 301 -4.03 -15.74 6.18
CA ILE A 301 -3.58 -16.03 7.54
C ILE A 301 -4.71 -15.75 8.55
N LEU A 302 -5.29 -14.55 8.48
CA LEU A 302 -6.37 -14.15 9.39
C LEU A 302 -7.25 -13.06 8.75
N LEU A 303 -8.43 -12.88 9.36
CA LEU A 303 -9.35 -11.77 9.10
C LEU A 303 -9.37 -10.86 10.32
N LEU A 304 -9.49 -9.57 10.06
CA LEU A 304 -9.62 -8.56 11.10
C LEU A 304 -10.55 -7.43 10.63
N HIS A 305 -11.15 -6.72 11.59
CA HIS A 305 -11.90 -5.50 11.32
C HIS A 305 -11.50 -4.39 12.29
N ASP A 306 -11.66 -3.14 11.87
CA ASP A 306 -11.51 -1.99 12.75
C ASP A 306 -12.79 -1.82 13.58
N PRO A 307 -12.75 -1.95 14.92
CA PRO A 307 -13.93 -1.81 15.77
C PRO A 307 -14.46 -0.38 15.83
N SER A 308 -13.70 0.62 15.39
CA SER A 308 -14.15 2.02 15.30
C SER A 308 -14.95 2.32 14.03
N GLU A 309 -14.86 1.45 13.01
CA GLU A 309 -15.51 1.60 11.72
C GLU A 309 -16.64 0.58 11.50
N VAL A 310 -17.41 0.30 12.56
CA VAL A 310 -18.59 -0.55 12.46
C VAL A 310 -19.82 0.30 12.17
N TRP A 311 -20.59 -0.10 11.16
CA TRP A 311 -21.86 0.55 10.78
C TRP A 311 -22.99 -0.46 10.70
N VAL A 312 -24.23 0.04 10.58
CA VAL A 312 -25.40 -0.80 10.31
C VAL A 312 -25.74 -0.73 8.82
N GLU A 313 -25.87 -1.89 8.19
CA GLU A 313 -26.40 -2.05 6.85
C GLU A 313 -27.86 -2.54 6.94
N ALA A 314 -28.79 -1.70 6.50
CA ALA A 314 -30.21 -1.99 6.47
C ALA A 314 -30.69 -2.21 5.03
N ASN A 315 -31.43 -3.31 4.79
CA ASN A 315 -31.94 -3.66 3.47
C ASN A 315 -33.36 -3.09 3.29
N ILE A 316 -33.47 -1.84 2.89
CA ILE A 316 -34.73 -1.10 2.75
C ILE A 316 -35.46 -1.48 1.46
N LYS A 317 -36.77 -1.68 1.53
CA LYS A 317 -37.62 -1.96 0.36
C LYS A 317 -37.56 -0.81 -0.66
N GLU A 318 -37.44 -1.14 -1.94
CA GLU A 318 -37.34 -0.12 -3.02
C GLU A 318 -38.55 0.84 -3.01
N THR A 319 -39.72 0.39 -2.56
CA THR A 319 -40.92 1.22 -2.46
C THR A 319 -40.83 2.32 -1.39
N GLN A 320 -39.86 2.21 -0.48
CA GLN A 320 -39.65 3.16 0.63
C GLN A 320 -38.40 4.02 0.46
N VAL A 321 -37.42 3.56 -0.35
CA VAL A 321 -36.15 4.24 -0.57
C VAL A 321 -36.31 5.68 -1.07
N GLY A 322 -37.32 5.97 -1.91
CA GLY A 322 -37.58 7.32 -2.43
C GLY A 322 -37.94 8.36 -1.34
N ARG A 323 -38.24 7.90 -0.11
CA ARG A 323 -38.53 8.76 1.05
C ARG A 323 -37.29 9.03 1.90
N LEU A 324 -36.18 8.31 1.65
CA LEU A 324 -34.94 8.44 2.41
C LEU A 324 -34.10 9.59 1.91
N LYS A 325 -33.44 10.27 2.85
CA LYS A 325 -32.45 11.32 2.60
C LYS A 325 -31.22 11.09 3.45
N LEU A 326 -30.08 11.51 2.95
CA LEU A 326 -28.84 11.48 3.72
C LEU A 326 -28.97 12.38 4.97
N GLY A 327 -28.39 11.92 6.08
CA GLY A 327 -28.38 12.62 7.37
C GLY A 327 -29.62 12.39 8.24
N GLN A 328 -30.64 11.68 7.78
CA GLN A 328 -31.81 11.32 8.59
C GLN A 328 -31.39 10.53 9.83
N LYS A 329 -32.06 10.82 10.96
CA LYS A 329 -31.82 10.13 12.23
C LYS A 329 -32.41 8.72 12.18
N VAL A 330 -31.70 7.79 12.76
CA VAL A 330 -32.10 6.38 12.87
C VAL A 330 -31.95 5.96 14.30
N ALA A 331 -33.02 5.39 14.87
CA ALA A 331 -32.92 4.63 16.11
C ALA A 331 -32.60 3.18 15.74
N VAL A 332 -31.60 2.59 16.38
CA VAL A 332 -31.16 1.23 16.14
C VAL A 332 -31.30 0.44 17.43
N SER A 333 -32.05 -0.65 17.38
CA SER A 333 -32.18 -1.61 18.45
C SER A 333 -31.34 -2.84 18.11
N VAL A 334 -30.55 -3.31 19.05
CA VAL A 334 -29.64 -4.44 18.89
C VAL A 334 -30.11 -5.58 19.74
N ASP A 335 -30.37 -6.75 19.17
CA ASP A 335 -30.91 -7.91 19.89
C ASP A 335 -30.02 -8.35 21.07
N ALA A 336 -28.71 -8.16 20.93
CA ALA A 336 -27.72 -8.46 21.98
C ALA A 336 -27.78 -7.47 23.17
N TYR A 337 -28.42 -6.29 23.01
CA TYR A 337 -28.45 -5.20 23.99
C TYR A 337 -29.84 -4.59 24.05
N PRO A 338 -30.87 -5.36 24.56
CA PRO A 338 -32.27 -4.94 24.47
C PRO A 338 -32.61 -3.67 25.27
N ASP A 339 -31.82 -3.36 26.30
CA ASP A 339 -31.99 -2.17 27.14
C ASP A 339 -31.33 -0.91 26.60
N ASP A 340 -30.49 -1.03 25.56
CA ASP A 340 -29.74 0.07 25.00
C ASP A 340 -30.30 0.48 23.62
N THR A 341 -30.48 1.76 23.39
CA THR A 341 -30.85 2.30 22.08
C THR A 341 -29.66 2.99 21.46
N PHE A 342 -29.27 2.56 20.27
CA PHE A 342 -28.20 3.18 19.52
C PHE A 342 -28.78 4.24 18.59
N VAL A 343 -28.06 5.34 18.44
CA VAL A 343 -28.46 6.42 17.53
C VAL A 343 -27.53 6.43 16.33
N GLY A 344 -28.12 6.39 15.14
CA GLY A 344 -27.40 6.45 13.88
C GLY A 344 -27.88 7.55 12.96
N ARG A 345 -27.20 7.70 11.85
CA ARG A 345 -27.55 8.58 10.72
C ARG A 345 -27.37 7.85 9.40
N VAL A 346 -28.32 8.07 8.48
CA VAL A 346 -28.18 7.59 7.11
C VAL A 346 -26.98 8.30 6.45
N SER A 347 -25.93 7.53 6.17
CA SER A 347 -24.70 8.06 5.54
C SER A 347 -24.62 7.75 4.04
N ARG A 348 -25.20 6.63 3.61
CA ARG A 348 -25.21 6.26 2.18
C ARG A 348 -26.45 5.44 1.84
N ILE A 349 -27.05 5.74 0.70
CA ILE A 349 -28.12 4.94 0.10
C ILE A 349 -27.54 4.24 -1.11
N GLY A 350 -27.68 2.91 -1.17
CA GLY A 350 -27.18 2.09 -2.27
C GLY A 350 -27.78 2.49 -3.62
N SER A 351 -26.97 2.44 -4.67
CA SER A 351 -27.39 2.73 -6.05
C SER A 351 -27.92 1.50 -6.80
N ALA A 352 -27.83 0.31 -6.19
CA ALA A 352 -28.27 -0.94 -6.77
C ALA A 352 -28.94 -1.83 -5.71
N THR A 353 -29.83 -2.70 -6.14
CA THR A 353 -30.53 -3.64 -5.24
C THR A 353 -29.63 -4.82 -4.87
N THR A 354 -29.84 -5.40 -3.71
CA THR A 354 -29.09 -6.58 -3.22
C THR A 354 -29.19 -7.77 -4.15
N ALA A 355 -30.32 -7.95 -4.86
CA ALA A 355 -30.52 -9.03 -5.82
C ALA A 355 -29.56 -8.95 -7.05
N ARG A 356 -29.06 -7.77 -7.39
CA ARG A 356 -28.11 -7.59 -8.50
C ARG A 356 -26.75 -8.24 -8.22
N PHE A 357 -26.38 -8.34 -6.96
CA PHE A 357 -25.10 -8.89 -6.50
C PHE A 357 -25.22 -10.31 -5.91
N ALA A 358 -26.40 -10.92 -5.99
CA ALA A 358 -26.57 -12.30 -5.55
C ALA A 358 -25.75 -13.24 -6.43
N LEU A 359 -24.95 -14.12 -5.80
CA LEU A 359 -24.11 -15.12 -6.47
C LEU A 359 -24.91 -16.10 -7.33
N LEU A 360 -26.20 -16.30 -7.00
CA LEU A 360 -27.15 -17.09 -7.74
C LEU A 360 -28.41 -16.23 -7.97
N PRO A 361 -28.43 -15.41 -9.02
CA PRO A 361 -29.68 -14.76 -9.39
C PRO A 361 -30.65 -15.88 -9.79
N THR A 362 -31.79 -15.98 -9.08
CA THR A 362 -32.86 -16.88 -9.48
C THR A 362 -33.60 -16.29 -10.68
N PRO A 363 -33.22 -16.66 -11.93
CA PRO A 363 -34.06 -16.34 -13.07
C PRO A 363 -35.32 -17.11 -12.91
N ASN A 364 -36.46 -16.43 -12.99
CA ASN A 364 -37.76 -17.12 -12.99
C ASN A 364 -37.97 -17.75 -14.38
N PRO A 365 -37.71 -19.07 -14.57
CA PRO A 365 -37.74 -19.70 -15.90
C PRO A 365 -39.15 -19.87 -16.46
N SER A 366 -40.17 -19.59 -15.66
CA SER A 366 -41.58 -19.85 -16.03
C SER A 366 -42.28 -18.70 -16.76
N GLY A 367 -41.55 -17.59 -17.08
CA GLY A 367 -42.12 -16.46 -17.84
C GLY A 367 -43.20 -15.66 -17.11
N ASN A 368 -43.54 -16.03 -15.90
CA ASN A 368 -44.52 -15.34 -15.09
C ASN A 368 -43.80 -14.33 -14.19
N PHE A 369 -43.76 -13.07 -14.60
CA PHE A 369 -43.11 -12.00 -13.86
C PHE A 369 -43.94 -11.65 -12.60
N THR A 370 -43.76 -12.41 -11.54
CA THR A 370 -44.23 -11.98 -10.22
C THR A 370 -43.31 -10.84 -9.76
N LYS A 371 -43.83 -9.64 -9.62
CA LYS A 371 -43.10 -8.47 -9.12
C LYS A 371 -42.70 -8.71 -7.66
N ILE A 372 -41.44 -9.09 -7.45
CA ILE A 372 -40.86 -9.25 -6.11
C ILE A 372 -40.25 -7.89 -5.75
N THR A 373 -40.68 -7.33 -4.61
CA THR A 373 -40.12 -6.06 -4.09
C THR A 373 -38.62 -6.25 -3.82
N GLN A 374 -37.80 -5.47 -4.48
CA GLN A 374 -36.37 -5.48 -4.31
C GLN A 374 -35.95 -4.72 -3.04
N ARG A 375 -34.75 -4.98 -2.53
CA ARG A 375 -34.17 -4.28 -1.38
C ARG A 375 -32.92 -3.51 -1.79
N VAL A 376 -32.75 -2.33 -1.22
CA VAL A 376 -31.59 -1.46 -1.45
C VAL A 376 -30.82 -1.36 -0.14
N PRO A 377 -29.51 -1.62 -0.11
CA PRO A 377 -28.70 -1.50 1.09
C PRO A 377 -28.53 -0.03 1.44
N VAL A 378 -28.75 0.30 2.70
CA VAL A 378 -28.59 1.64 3.27
C VAL A 378 -27.57 1.54 4.39
N LYS A 379 -26.48 2.34 4.29
CA LYS A 379 -25.47 2.45 5.33
C LYS A 379 -25.92 3.49 6.36
N ILE A 380 -25.87 3.12 7.61
CA ILE A 380 -26.22 3.93 8.78
C ILE A 380 -25.01 3.95 9.69
N ASP A 381 -24.37 5.11 9.81
CA ASP A 381 -23.26 5.29 10.74
C ASP A 381 -23.81 5.52 12.14
N ILE A 382 -23.23 4.82 13.11
CA ILE A 382 -23.63 4.89 14.52
C ILE A 382 -22.85 6.04 15.17
N VAL A 383 -23.56 6.86 15.93
CA VAL A 383 -22.99 8.00 16.66
C VAL A 383 -22.85 7.59 18.13
N ASP A 384 -21.63 7.68 18.66
CA ASP A 384 -21.31 7.42 20.07
C ASP A 384 -21.97 6.13 20.63
N PRO A 385 -21.60 4.94 20.13
CA PRO A 385 -22.24 3.70 20.55
C PRO A 385 -22.01 3.45 22.07
N PRO A 386 -23.07 3.21 22.86
CA PRO A 386 -22.93 2.94 24.30
C PRO A 386 -22.16 1.66 24.60
N LYS A 387 -22.17 0.73 23.66
CA LYS A 387 -21.44 -0.54 23.69
C LYS A 387 -20.86 -0.87 22.33
N PRO A 388 -19.76 -1.63 22.26
CA PRO A 388 -19.19 -2.03 20.98
C PRO A 388 -20.16 -2.93 20.20
N LEU A 389 -20.34 -2.62 18.91
CA LEU A 389 -21.05 -3.46 17.98
C LEU A 389 -20.08 -4.43 17.33
N THR A 390 -20.48 -5.70 17.26
CA THR A 390 -19.70 -6.74 16.57
C THR A 390 -20.30 -6.97 15.19
N PRO A 391 -19.50 -7.01 14.12
CA PRO A 391 -19.98 -7.37 12.79
C PRO A 391 -20.73 -8.71 12.79
N GLY A 392 -21.89 -8.74 12.13
CA GLY A 392 -22.77 -9.91 12.10
C GLY A 392 -23.92 -9.87 13.11
N MET A 393 -23.93 -8.93 14.08
CA MET A 393 -25.08 -8.76 14.97
C MET A 393 -26.31 -8.32 14.18
N MET A 394 -27.46 -8.95 14.46
CA MET A 394 -28.74 -8.54 13.92
C MET A 394 -29.26 -7.32 14.66
N VAL A 395 -29.84 -6.41 13.92
CA VAL A 395 -30.37 -5.15 14.45
C VAL A 395 -31.66 -4.78 13.75
N GLU A 396 -32.49 -4.02 14.45
CA GLU A 396 -33.70 -3.41 13.92
C GLU A 396 -33.48 -1.90 13.78
N VAL A 397 -33.97 -1.31 12.70
CA VAL A 397 -33.79 0.13 12.44
C VAL A 397 -35.12 0.82 12.27
N GLU A 398 -35.26 1.97 12.92
CA GLU A 398 -36.37 2.90 12.79
C GLU A 398 -35.82 4.22 12.24
N ILE A 399 -36.14 4.54 10.98
CA ILE A 399 -35.64 5.73 10.28
C ILE A 399 -36.72 6.81 10.31
N ASP A 400 -36.41 7.99 10.87
CA ASP A 400 -37.28 9.17 10.85
C ASP A 400 -37.20 9.84 9.48
N ILE A 401 -38.32 9.87 8.74
CA ILE A 401 -38.39 10.41 7.38
C ILE A 401 -39.09 11.77 7.29
N ARG A 402 -39.15 12.46 8.43
CA ARG A 402 -39.70 13.82 8.46
C ARG A 402 -38.77 14.86 7.82
#